data_56b002b330b0366395d1e58970cc452d
#
_entry.id   56b002b330b0366395d1e58970cc452d
#
_cell.length_a   1.000
_cell.length_b   1.000
_cell.length_c   1.000
_cell.angle_alpha   90.00
_cell.angle_beta   90.00
_cell.angle_gamma   90.00
#
_symmetry.space_group_name_H-M   'P 1'
#
loop_
_entity.id
_entity.type
_entity.pdbx_description
1 polymer ?
#
loop_
_entity_poly.entity_id
_entity_poly.type
_entity_poly.pdbx_seq_one_letter_code
_entity_poly.pdbx_strand_id
1 'polypeptide(L)'
;CSFLFCIPLAFYYQFANGYLTQVGLKNATGWMSLGQFSEIFFMLALPFFLRRYGIKKVLLLGLVTAAVRYGFFMVGGTENMLMVTLLFVGILLHGASYDFYFITASIYTDEKSPSHMRTSAQGLITLITMGLGALVGNQLGGATLEHYTLTVAQGNETFNWFGVWGFGASIIVFVTILFVFFFKENEEYSKNAGVNVFH
;
A
#
# COMPACT_ATOMS: atom_id res chain seq x y z
N CYS A 1 11.31 -7.03 -0.61
CA CYS A 1 9.84 -6.86 -0.65
C CYS A 1 9.45 -5.37 -0.57
N SER A 2 9.95 -4.59 0.41
CA SER A 2 9.53 -3.19 0.62
C SER A 2 9.78 -2.28 -0.60
N PHE A 3 10.92 -2.42 -1.27
CA PHE A 3 11.19 -1.73 -2.54
C PHE A 3 10.11 -2.01 -3.59
N LEU A 4 9.81 -3.29 -3.81
CA LEU A 4 8.81 -3.71 -4.82
C LEU A 4 7.39 -3.26 -4.44
N PHE A 5 7.05 -3.24 -3.17
CA PHE A 5 5.75 -2.78 -2.70
C PHE A 5 5.55 -1.27 -2.85
N CYS A 6 6.64 -0.49 -2.88
CA CYS A 6 6.55 0.95 -3.17
C CYS A 6 6.13 1.26 -4.61
N ILE A 7 6.35 0.33 -5.54
CA ILE A 7 5.94 0.51 -6.95
C ILE A 7 4.41 0.69 -7.05
N PRO A 8 3.57 -0.26 -6.62
CA PRO A 8 2.13 -0.03 -6.62
C PRO A 8 1.70 1.11 -5.71
N LEU A 9 2.36 1.34 -4.57
CA LEU A 9 2.05 2.49 -3.73
C LEU A 9 2.19 3.82 -4.49
N ALA A 10 3.22 3.97 -5.32
CA ALA A 10 3.40 5.13 -6.19
C ALA A 10 2.23 5.29 -7.18
N PHE A 11 1.69 4.19 -7.72
CA PHE A 11 0.49 4.22 -8.58
C PHE A 11 -0.70 4.86 -7.86
N TYR A 12 -0.91 4.49 -6.61
CA TYR A 12 -1.99 5.10 -5.83
C TYR A 12 -1.82 6.61 -5.68
N TYR A 13 -0.65 7.07 -5.26
CA TYR A 13 -0.41 8.50 -5.08
C TYR A 13 -0.50 9.29 -6.38
N GLN A 14 -0.09 8.68 -7.49
CA GLN A 14 -0.09 9.33 -8.80
C GLN A 14 -1.49 9.37 -9.43
N PHE A 15 -2.28 8.30 -9.30
CA PHE A 15 -3.48 8.11 -10.13
C PHE A 15 -4.80 8.15 -9.37
N ALA A 16 -4.81 7.95 -8.04
CA ALA A 16 -6.07 7.80 -7.31
C ALA A 16 -7.00 9.02 -7.46
N ASN A 17 -6.47 10.23 -7.43
CA ASN A 17 -7.27 11.45 -7.60
C ASN A 17 -7.91 11.53 -8.99
N GLY A 18 -7.10 11.32 -10.03
CA GLY A 18 -7.57 11.32 -11.44
C GLY A 18 -8.59 10.21 -11.69
N TYR A 19 -8.33 9.00 -11.17
CA TYR A 19 -9.24 7.88 -11.23
C TYR A 19 -10.60 8.20 -10.59
N LEU A 20 -10.62 8.63 -9.33
CA LEU A 20 -11.84 8.96 -8.62
C LEU A 20 -12.64 10.07 -9.31
N THR A 21 -11.96 11.04 -9.91
CA THR A 21 -12.58 12.10 -10.69
C THR A 21 -13.21 11.57 -11.98
N GLN A 22 -12.49 10.71 -12.72
CA GLN A 22 -13.00 10.14 -13.97
C GLN A 22 -14.16 9.17 -13.77
N VAL A 23 -14.20 8.42 -12.68
CA VAL A 23 -15.36 7.57 -12.35
C VAL A 23 -16.55 8.36 -11.81
N GLY A 24 -16.44 9.69 -11.73
CA GLY A 24 -17.56 10.59 -11.41
C GLY A 24 -17.73 10.93 -9.93
N LEU A 25 -16.77 10.63 -9.08
CA LEU A 25 -16.79 11.02 -7.67
C LEU A 25 -16.49 12.52 -7.53
N LYS A 26 -17.47 13.27 -7.04
CA LYS A 26 -17.27 14.68 -6.69
C LYS A 26 -16.36 14.79 -5.48
N ASN A 27 -15.42 15.76 -5.53
CA ASN A 27 -14.47 16.00 -4.43
C ASN A 27 -13.56 14.79 -4.12
N ALA A 28 -12.89 14.23 -5.13
CA ALA A 28 -11.98 13.11 -5.02
C ALA A 28 -10.93 13.29 -3.91
N THR A 29 -10.36 14.50 -3.77
CA THR A 29 -9.39 14.83 -2.70
C THR A 29 -10.00 14.66 -1.30
N GLY A 30 -11.26 15.08 -1.10
CA GLY A 30 -11.96 14.89 0.17
C GLY A 30 -12.16 13.39 0.50
N TRP A 31 -12.48 12.57 -0.50
CA TRP A 31 -12.56 11.12 -0.32
C TRP A 31 -11.21 10.51 0.04
N MET A 32 -10.13 10.92 -0.64
CA MET A 32 -8.78 10.44 -0.32
C MET A 32 -8.33 10.79 1.10
N SER A 33 -8.78 11.94 1.63
CA SER A 33 -8.48 12.32 3.02
C SER A 33 -9.03 11.32 4.05
N LEU A 34 -10.13 10.61 3.74
CA LEU A 34 -10.63 9.54 4.61
C LEU A 34 -9.64 8.37 4.74
N GLY A 35 -8.85 8.11 3.69
CA GLY A 35 -7.75 7.15 3.77
C GLY A 35 -6.69 7.56 4.80
N GLN A 36 -6.34 8.86 4.85
CA GLN A 36 -5.40 9.40 5.84
C GLN A 36 -5.97 9.36 7.27
N PHE A 37 -7.25 9.63 7.44
CA PHE A 37 -7.90 9.42 8.74
C PHE A 37 -7.87 7.95 9.17
N SER A 38 -8.02 7.02 8.24
CA SER A 38 -7.93 5.60 8.54
C SER A 38 -6.52 5.19 9.01
N GLU A 39 -5.45 5.83 8.54
CA GLU A 39 -4.08 5.61 9.04
C GLU A 39 -3.98 5.88 10.55
N ILE A 40 -4.57 6.98 11.03
CA ILE A 40 -4.57 7.27 12.48
C ILE A 40 -5.19 6.12 13.27
N PHE A 41 -6.32 5.60 12.79
CA PHE A 41 -7.00 4.49 13.45
C PHE A 41 -6.17 3.20 13.44
N PHE A 42 -5.61 2.82 12.29
CA PHE A 42 -4.81 1.60 12.16
C PHE A 42 -3.46 1.70 12.85
N MET A 43 -2.85 2.89 12.88
CA MET A 43 -1.64 3.16 13.65
C MET A 43 -1.88 2.95 15.17
N LEU A 44 -3.00 3.43 15.69
CA LEU A 44 -3.37 3.20 17.10
C LEU A 44 -3.69 1.73 17.38
N ALA A 45 -4.25 1.01 16.42
CA ALA A 45 -4.55 -0.41 16.53
C ALA A 45 -3.30 -1.30 16.34
N LEU A 46 -2.26 -0.80 15.68
CA LEU A 46 -1.06 -1.57 15.31
C LEU A 46 -0.40 -2.30 16.49
N PRO A 47 -0.22 -1.71 17.68
CA PRO A 47 0.34 -2.40 18.84
C PRO A 47 -0.44 -3.65 19.25
N PHE A 48 -1.77 -3.59 19.17
CA PHE A 48 -2.62 -4.75 19.45
C PHE A 48 -2.37 -5.88 18.44
N PHE A 49 -2.30 -5.55 17.14
CA PHE A 49 -2.03 -6.52 16.09
C PHE A 49 -0.65 -7.14 16.20
N LEU A 50 0.39 -6.34 16.50
CA LEU A 50 1.76 -6.82 16.67
C LEU A 50 1.86 -7.79 17.86
N ARG A 51 1.25 -7.47 19.01
CA ARG A 51 1.23 -8.36 20.19
C ARG A 51 0.46 -9.64 19.93
N ARG A 52 -0.62 -9.60 19.17
CA ARG A 52 -1.50 -10.74 18.95
C ARG A 52 -0.99 -11.68 17.86
N TYR A 53 -0.43 -11.14 16.79
CA TYR A 53 -0.11 -11.90 15.58
C TYR A 53 1.37 -11.94 15.24
N GLY A 54 2.19 -11.06 15.82
CA GLY A 54 3.62 -10.93 15.50
C GLY A 54 3.88 -10.20 14.18
N ILE A 55 5.15 -9.83 13.98
CA ILE A 55 5.58 -8.97 12.86
C ILE A 55 5.26 -9.58 11.49
N LYS A 56 5.58 -10.88 11.29
CA LYS A 56 5.37 -11.54 9.98
C LYS A 56 3.92 -11.52 9.53
N LYS A 57 2.99 -11.85 10.43
CA LYS A 57 1.56 -11.90 10.10
C LYS A 57 0.98 -10.50 9.88
N VAL A 58 1.47 -9.49 10.61
CA VAL A 58 1.04 -8.11 10.43
C VAL A 58 1.54 -7.55 9.09
N LEU A 59 2.81 -7.80 8.72
CA LEU A 59 3.33 -7.46 7.39
C LEU A 59 2.52 -8.14 6.28
N LEU A 60 2.22 -9.43 6.43
CA LEU A 60 1.40 -10.16 5.46
C LEU A 60 -0.02 -9.60 5.37
N LEU A 61 -0.62 -9.23 6.51
CA LEU A 61 -1.93 -8.59 6.55
C LEU A 61 -1.93 -7.27 5.78
N GLY A 62 -0.87 -6.46 5.91
CA GLY A 62 -0.69 -5.23 5.12
C GLY A 62 -0.65 -5.49 3.62
N LEU A 63 0.12 -6.51 3.18
CA LEU A 63 0.19 -6.91 1.76
C LEU A 63 -1.16 -7.40 1.23
N VAL A 64 -1.84 -8.28 1.97
CA VAL A 64 -3.16 -8.80 1.59
C VAL A 64 -4.19 -7.68 1.51
N THR A 65 -4.19 -6.78 2.49
CA THR A 65 -5.08 -5.61 2.51
C THR A 65 -4.85 -4.71 1.30
N ALA A 66 -3.58 -4.51 0.90
CA ALA A 66 -3.24 -3.76 -0.31
C ALA A 66 -3.76 -4.46 -1.57
N ALA A 67 -3.62 -5.78 -1.70
CA ALA A 67 -4.13 -6.53 -2.83
C ALA A 67 -5.65 -6.42 -2.96
N VAL A 68 -6.38 -6.59 -1.85
CA VAL A 68 -7.83 -6.44 -1.78
C VAL A 68 -8.26 -5.02 -2.18
N ARG A 69 -7.57 -4.00 -1.68
CA ARG A 69 -7.83 -2.60 -2.00
C ARG A 69 -7.71 -2.32 -3.50
N TYR A 70 -6.65 -2.81 -4.15
CA TYR A 70 -6.48 -2.67 -5.59
C TYR A 70 -7.55 -3.43 -6.37
N GLY A 71 -7.96 -4.61 -5.91
CA GLY A 71 -9.10 -5.33 -6.44
C GLY A 71 -10.40 -4.51 -6.38
N PHE A 72 -10.62 -3.78 -5.29
CA PHE A 72 -11.77 -2.89 -5.18
C PHE A 72 -11.70 -1.70 -6.14
N PHE A 73 -10.52 -1.16 -6.39
CA PHE A 73 -10.34 -0.09 -7.39
C PHE A 73 -10.49 -0.60 -8.83
N MET A 74 -10.18 -1.86 -9.12
CA MET A 74 -10.44 -2.45 -10.44
C MET A 74 -11.91 -2.47 -10.80
N VAL A 75 -12.78 -2.78 -9.84
CA VAL A 75 -14.23 -2.96 -10.07
C VAL A 75 -15.09 -1.84 -9.51
N GLY A 76 -14.48 -0.90 -8.80
CA GLY A 76 -15.18 0.23 -8.21
C GLY A 76 -15.62 1.26 -9.26
N GLY A 77 -16.69 1.98 -8.96
CA GLY A 77 -17.28 2.99 -9.86
C GLY A 77 -18.41 3.74 -9.18
N THR A 78 -19.15 4.54 -9.94
CA THR A 78 -20.31 5.29 -9.42
C THR A 78 -21.64 4.85 -10.02
N GLU A 79 -21.63 3.77 -10.80
CA GLU A 79 -22.81 3.25 -11.54
C GLU A 79 -23.87 2.64 -10.61
N ASN A 80 -23.45 2.10 -9.48
CA ASN A 80 -24.38 1.55 -8.49
C ASN A 80 -23.79 1.65 -7.07
N MET A 81 -24.64 1.48 -6.06
CA MET A 81 -24.28 1.60 -4.64
C MET A 81 -23.19 0.63 -4.21
N LEU A 82 -23.16 -0.58 -4.78
CA LEU A 82 -22.12 -1.56 -4.46
C LEU A 82 -20.73 -1.06 -4.90
N MET A 83 -20.62 -0.56 -6.14
CA MET A 83 -19.35 -0.05 -6.67
C MET A 83 -18.84 1.16 -5.87
N VAL A 84 -19.73 2.08 -5.49
CA VAL A 84 -19.39 3.20 -4.59
C VAL A 84 -18.89 2.69 -3.24
N THR A 85 -19.54 1.66 -2.69
CA THR A 85 -19.13 1.07 -1.41
C THR A 85 -17.74 0.44 -1.52
N LEU A 86 -17.45 -0.26 -2.63
CA LEU A 86 -16.12 -0.84 -2.88
C LEU A 86 -15.03 0.25 -2.95
N LEU A 87 -15.31 1.37 -3.65
CA LEU A 87 -14.39 2.51 -3.67
C LEU A 87 -14.15 3.05 -2.26
N PHE A 88 -15.20 3.26 -1.48
CA PHE A 88 -15.11 3.78 -0.13
C PHE A 88 -14.28 2.85 0.77
N VAL A 89 -14.59 1.55 0.77
CA VAL A 89 -13.82 0.56 1.54
C VAL A 89 -12.37 0.50 1.04
N GLY A 90 -12.14 0.53 -0.27
CA GLY A 90 -10.80 0.57 -0.86
C GLY A 90 -9.99 1.79 -0.38
N ILE A 91 -10.62 2.95 -0.24
CA ILE A 91 -9.98 4.15 0.31
C ILE A 91 -9.64 3.97 1.80
N LEU A 92 -10.58 3.46 2.61
CA LEU A 92 -10.34 3.22 4.04
C LEU A 92 -9.28 2.15 4.30
N LEU A 93 -9.14 1.15 3.44
CA LEU A 93 -8.09 0.15 3.55
C LEU A 93 -6.67 0.72 3.31
N HIS A 94 -6.55 1.98 2.92
CA HIS A 94 -5.25 2.65 2.78
C HIS A 94 -4.46 2.61 4.08
N GLY A 95 -5.06 3.04 5.19
CA GLY A 95 -4.40 3.03 6.50
C GLY A 95 -3.93 1.64 6.90
N ALA A 96 -4.81 0.63 6.80
CA ALA A 96 -4.43 -0.75 7.12
C ALA A 96 -3.25 -1.25 6.26
N SER A 97 -3.30 -1.01 4.95
CA SER A 97 -2.23 -1.47 4.04
C SER A 97 -0.90 -0.75 4.30
N TYR A 98 -0.96 0.54 4.61
CA TYR A 98 0.22 1.35 4.86
C TYR A 98 0.83 1.03 6.23
N ASP A 99 0.06 1.09 7.30
CA ASP A 99 0.56 0.94 8.66
C ASP A 99 1.02 -0.49 8.95
N PHE A 100 0.22 -1.48 8.56
CA PHE A 100 0.58 -2.88 8.79
C PHE A 100 1.79 -3.32 7.97
N TYR A 101 2.10 -2.64 6.86
CA TYR A 101 3.30 -2.96 6.11
C TYR A 101 4.47 -2.01 6.41
N PHE A 102 4.35 -0.71 6.11
CA PHE A 102 5.50 0.21 6.19
C PHE A 102 5.92 0.53 7.61
N ILE A 103 4.96 0.82 8.51
CA ILE A 103 5.30 1.08 9.92
C ILE A 103 5.87 -0.17 10.56
N THR A 104 5.27 -1.33 10.31
CA THR A 104 5.80 -2.60 10.84
C THR A 104 7.16 -2.95 10.25
N ALA A 105 7.40 -2.69 8.95
CA ALA A 105 8.72 -2.89 8.33
C ALA A 105 9.79 -1.95 8.93
N SER A 106 9.43 -0.72 9.27
CA SER A 106 10.28 0.23 9.96
C SER A 106 10.63 -0.26 11.37
N ILE A 107 9.64 -0.71 12.15
CA ILE A 107 9.85 -1.32 13.47
C ILE A 107 10.78 -2.54 13.35
N TYR A 108 10.52 -3.44 12.42
CA TYR A 108 11.37 -4.61 12.19
C TYR A 108 12.82 -4.24 11.84
N THR A 109 13.01 -3.21 11.02
CA THR A 109 14.34 -2.71 10.65
C THR A 109 15.07 -2.15 11.85
N ASP A 110 14.39 -1.37 12.69
CA ASP A 110 14.96 -0.81 13.91
C ASP A 110 15.39 -1.90 14.89
N GLU A 111 14.55 -2.87 15.12
CA GLU A 111 14.81 -3.97 16.01
C GLU A 111 15.97 -4.87 15.55
N LYS A 112 16.10 -5.09 14.24
CA LYS A 112 17.18 -5.93 13.67
C LYS A 112 18.50 -5.20 13.55
N SER A 113 18.51 -3.89 13.67
CA SER A 113 19.72 -3.07 13.54
C SER A 113 20.45 -2.94 14.87
N PRO A 114 21.80 -3.02 14.89
CA PRO A 114 22.58 -2.69 16.09
C PRO A 114 22.25 -1.27 16.56
N SER A 115 22.22 -1.03 17.86
CA SER A 115 21.80 0.24 18.47
C SER A 115 22.48 1.47 17.87
N HIS A 116 23.79 1.37 17.56
CA HIS A 116 24.58 2.44 16.98
C HIS A 116 24.32 2.68 15.47
N MET A 117 23.58 1.78 14.80
CA MET A 117 23.29 1.88 13.36
C MET A 117 21.82 2.07 13.03
N ARG A 118 20.94 2.13 14.03
CA ARG A 118 19.47 2.21 13.81
C ARG A 118 19.07 3.38 12.91
N THR A 119 19.58 4.56 13.18
CA THR A 119 19.30 5.76 12.37
C THR A 119 19.73 5.58 10.90
N SER A 120 20.92 5.00 10.68
CA SER A 120 21.42 4.74 9.34
C SER A 120 20.59 3.68 8.61
N ALA A 121 20.14 2.64 9.32
CA ALA A 121 19.26 1.61 8.76
C ALA A 121 17.89 2.17 8.37
N GLN A 122 17.31 3.05 9.19
CA GLN A 122 16.07 3.77 8.87
C GLN A 122 16.23 4.69 7.67
N GLY A 123 17.33 5.44 7.61
CA GLY A 123 17.66 6.28 6.45
C GLY A 123 17.81 5.45 5.16
N LEU A 124 18.48 4.30 5.23
CA LEU A 124 18.68 3.42 4.08
C LEU A 124 17.36 2.80 3.59
N ILE A 125 16.52 2.29 4.49
CA ILE A 125 15.23 1.71 4.08
C ILE A 125 14.33 2.77 3.48
N THR A 126 14.31 4.00 4.04
CA THR A 126 13.55 5.12 3.48
C THR A 126 14.05 5.50 2.10
N LEU A 127 15.38 5.58 1.89
CA LEU A 127 15.96 5.87 0.58
C LEU A 127 15.57 4.81 -0.46
N ILE A 128 15.68 3.53 -0.09
CA ILE A 128 15.36 2.41 -1.00
C ILE A 128 13.85 2.38 -1.31
N THR A 129 13.00 2.64 -0.34
CA THR A 129 11.54 2.57 -0.51
C THR A 129 10.98 3.86 -1.12
N MET A 130 10.99 4.94 -0.35
CA MET A 130 10.36 6.21 -0.73
C MET A 130 11.18 6.99 -1.76
N GLY A 131 12.49 6.73 -1.86
CA GLY A 131 13.34 7.28 -2.92
C GLY A 131 13.28 6.42 -4.19
N LEU A 132 14.09 5.36 -4.24
CA LEU A 132 14.25 4.53 -5.43
C LEU A 132 12.97 3.78 -5.82
N GLY A 133 12.26 3.21 -4.84
CA GLY A 133 11.02 2.47 -5.08
C GLY A 133 9.93 3.35 -5.67
N ALA A 134 9.76 4.57 -5.14
CA ALA A 134 8.80 5.53 -5.68
C ALA A 134 9.22 6.04 -7.06
N LEU A 135 10.52 6.29 -7.29
CA LEU A 135 11.03 6.69 -8.59
C LEU A 135 10.68 5.66 -9.67
N VAL A 136 11.03 4.39 -9.43
CA VAL A 136 10.72 3.28 -10.35
C VAL A 136 9.20 3.13 -10.49
N GLY A 137 8.46 3.23 -9.39
CA GLY A 137 7.00 3.16 -9.39
C GLY A 137 6.34 4.24 -10.23
N ASN A 138 6.81 5.49 -10.15
CA ASN A 138 6.29 6.59 -10.95
C ASN A 138 6.58 6.40 -12.44
N GLN A 139 7.77 5.92 -12.81
CA GLN A 139 8.11 5.64 -14.21
C GLN A 139 7.26 4.49 -14.78
N LEU A 140 7.17 3.38 -14.05
CA LEU A 140 6.33 2.25 -14.46
C LEU A 140 4.85 2.64 -14.48
N GLY A 141 4.41 3.47 -13.54
CA GLY A 141 3.05 4.00 -13.50
C GLY A 141 2.72 4.79 -14.76
N GLY A 142 3.59 5.74 -15.12
CA GLY A 142 3.43 6.53 -16.35
C GLY A 142 3.33 5.65 -17.60
N ALA A 143 4.27 4.70 -17.78
CA ALA A 143 4.25 3.76 -18.90
C ALA A 143 2.99 2.86 -18.91
N THR A 144 2.53 2.45 -17.71
CA THR A 144 1.30 1.67 -17.57
C THR A 144 0.07 2.49 -17.96
N LEU A 145 -0.01 3.75 -17.52
CA LEU A 145 -1.12 4.62 -17.85
C LEU A 145 -1.17 4.88 -19.36
N GLU A 146 -0.04 5.15 -19.98
CA GLU A 146 0.08 5.33 -21.44
C GLU A 146 -0.40 4.08 -22.19
N HIS A 147 0.01 2.89 -21.75
CA HIS A 147 -0.41 1.62 -22.36
C HIS A 147 -1.93 1.40 -22.27
N TYR A 148 -2.57 1.82 -21.18
CA TYR A 148 -4.00 1.69 -20.94
C TYR A 148 -4.81 2.94 -21.30
N THR A 149 -4.21 3.92 -22.00
CA THR A 149 -4.90 5.10 -22.50
C THR A 149 -5.82 4.72 -23.65
N LEU A 150 -7.09 5.11 -23.53
CA LEU A 150 -8.10 4.97 -24.56
C LEU A 150 -8.29 6.33 -25.22
N THR A 151 -7.95 6.45 -26.50
CA THR A 151 -8.16 7.70 -27.25
C THR A 151 -9.65 7.90 -27.50
N VAL A 152 -10.22 8.96 -26.95
CA VAL A 152 -11.61 9.34 -27.21
C VAL A 152 -11.65 10.52 -28.18
N ALA A 153 -12.63 10.52 -29.08
CA ALA A 153 -12.89 11.65 -29.98
C ALA A 153 -13.01 12.96 -29.18
N GLN A 154 -12.43 14.05 -29.70
CA GLN A 154 -12.41 15.42 -29.14
C GLN A 154 -11.29 15.71 -28.11
N GLY A 155 -10.19 14.91 -28.05
CA GLY A 155 -9.01 15.26 -27.23
C GLY A 155 -9.15 15.00 -25.73
N ASN A 156 -10.22 14.33 -25.29
CA ASN A 156 -10.34 13.84 -23.92
C ASN A 156 -9.73 12.44 -23.81
N GLU A 157 -8.69 12.30 -23.00
CA GLU A 157 -8.11 11.02 -22.67
C GLU A 157 -8.95 10.33 -21.60
N THR A 158 -9.34 9.08 -21.87
CA THR A 158 -9.91 8.18 -20.87
C THR A 158 -8.97 7.01 -20.68
N PHE A 159 -9.02 6.40 -19.52
CA PHE A 159 -8.10 5.34 -19.16
C PHE A 159 -8.86 4.05 -18.84
N ASN A 160 -8.31 2.92 -19.25
CA ASN A 160 -8.78 1.63 -18.78
C ASN A 160 -8.27 1.38 -17.34
N TRP A 161 -9.00 1.90 -16.36
CA TRP A 161 -8.65 1.80 -14.96
C TRP A 161 -8.59 0.37 -14.43
N PHE A 162 -9.39 -0.54 -15.00
CA PHE A 162 -9.27 -1.96 -14.67
C PHE A 162 -7.88 -2.51 -14.97
N GLY A 163 -7.30 -2.16 -16.11
CA GLY A 163 -5.93 -2.54 -16.49
C GLY A 163 -4.87 -1.88 -15.62
N VAL A 164 -4.99 -0.58 -15.35
CA VAL A 164 -4.04 0.17 -14.52
C VAL A 164 -3.97 -0.39 -13.10
N TRP A 165 -5.12 -0.54 -12.43
CA TRP A 165 -5.18 -1.11 -11.09
C TRP A 165 -4.84 -2.60 -11.06
N GLY A 166 -5.20 -3.34 -12.12
CA GLY A 166 -4.87 -4.75 -12.28
C GLY A 166 -3.37 -5.01 -12.38
N PHE A 167 -2.64 -4.16 -13.11
CA PHE A 167 -1.18 -4.23 -13.15
C PHE A 167 -0.55 -3.96 -11.76
N GLY A 168 -1.01 -2.92 -11.06
CA GLY A 168 -0.57 -2.66 -9.68
C GLY A 168 -0.89 -3.82 -8.73
N ALA A 169 -2.10 -4.40 -8.82
CA ALA A 169 -2.50 -5.57 -8.05
C ALA A 169 -1.61 -6.79 -8.32
N SER A 170 -1.23 -7.04 -9.58
CA SER A 170 -0.36 -8.15 -9.94
C SER A 170 1.02 -8.04 -9.29
N ILE A 171 1.58 -6.84 -9.21
CA ILE A 171 2.84 -6.58 -8.49
C ILE A 171 2.67 -6.88 -6.99
N ILE A 172 1.57 -6.44 -6.36
CA ILE A 172 1.32 -6.71 -4.93
C ILE A 172 1.19 -8.22 -4.68
N VAL A 173 0.45 -8.94 -5.52
CA VAL A 173 0.32 -10.40 -5.41
C VAL A 173 1.69 -11.07 -5.54
N PHE A 174 2.49 -10.67 -6.53
CA PHE A 174 3.86 -11.18 -6.70
C PHE A 174 4.72 -10.93 -5.46
N VAL A 175 4.71 -9.72 -4.92
CA VAL A 175 5.44 -9.37 -3.69
C VAL A 175 4.94 -10.19 -2.51
N THR A 176 3.63 -10.41 -2.40
CA THR A 176 3.05 -11.24 -1.35
C THR A 176 3.54 -12.68 -1.43
N ILE A 177 3.60 -13.25 -2.62
CA ILE A 177 4.14 -14.60 -2.87
C ILE A 177 5.61 -14.64 -2.46
N LEU A 178 6.43 -13.69 -2.92
CA LEU A 178 7.84 -13.61 -2.53
C LEU A 178 7.99 -13.50 -1.02
N PHE A 179 7.16 -12.67 -0.37
CA PHE A 179 7.19 -12.49 1.08
C PHE A 179 6.90 -13.80 1.82
N VAL A 180 5.88 -14.54 1.42
CA VAL A 180 5.49 -15.81 2.05
C VAL A 180 6.62 -16.84 1.96
N PHE A 181 7.29 -16.95 0.81
CA PHE A 181 8.34 -17.94 0.58
C PHE A 181 9.69 -17.56 1.20
N PHE A 182 10.06 -16.29 1.14
CA PHE A 182 11.42 -15.86 1.53
C PHE A 182 11.51 -15.24 2.91
N PHE A 183 10.42 -14.70 3.47
CA PHE A 183 10.48 -14.10 4.80
C PHE A 183 10.37 -15.18 5.89
N LYS A 184 11.52 -15.45 6.54
CA LYS A 184 11.60 -16.37 7.69
C LYS A 184 11.73 -15.55 8.96
N GLU A 185 10.78 -15.67 9.86
CA GLU A 185 10.83 -15.08 11.19
C GLU A 185 11.45 -16.11 12.17
N ASN A 186 12.39 -15.67 13.01
CA ASN A 186 12.84 -16.47 14.15
C ASN A 186 11.75 -16.44 15.22
N GLU A 187 11.21 -17.60 15.60
CA GLU A 187 10.12 -17.73 16.57
C GLU A 187 10.44 -17.12 17.94
N GLU A 188 11.69 -17.16 18.36
CA GLU A 188 12.17 -16.57 19.61
C GLU A 188 12.01 -15.06 19.65
N TYR A 189 12.09 -14.43 18.48
CA TYR A 189 11.99 -12.98 18.29
C TYR A 189 10.54 -12.48 18.31
N SER A 190 9.63 -13.24 17.73
CA SER A 190 8.19 -12.93 17.69
C SER A 190 7.57 -12.79 19.08
N LYS A 191 8.05 -13.59 20.04
CA LYS A 191 7.57 -13.54 21.43
C LYS A 191 8.06 -12.32 22.22
N ASN A 192 9.25 -11.81 21.88
CA ASN A 192 9.89 -10.70 22.60
C ASN A 192 9.51 -9.32 22.01
N ALA A 193 9.24 -9.23 20.71
CA ALA A 193 8.87 -7.97 20.04
C ALA A 193 7.58 -7.36 20.61
N GLY A 194 6.62 -8.17 21.03
CA GLY A 194 5.40 -7.70 21.69
C GLY A 194 5.60 -7.12 23.09
N VAL A 195 6.76 -7.36 23.71
CA VAL A 195 7.07 -6.91 25.09
C VAL A 195 7.93 -5.65 25.09
N ASN A 196 8.84 -5.50 24.11
CA ASN A 196 9.88 -4.46 24.13
C ASN A 196 9.49 -3.14 23.42
N VAL A 197 8.40 -3.07 22.69
CA VAL A 197 7.99 -1.87 21.95
C VAL A 197 7.45 -0.74 22.89
N PHE A 198 7.28 -1.02 24.19
CA PHE A 198 6.64 -0.12 25.15
C PHE A 198 7.38 0.06 26.49
N HIS A 199 8.70 -0.19 26.51
CA HIS A 199 9.57 0.16 27.63
C HIS A 199 10.52 1.28 27.31
#